data_8117a49e896bbe15509b72ad6d9420c8
#
_entry.id   8117a49e896bbe15509b72ad6d9420c8
#
_cell.length_a   1.000
_cell.length_b   1.000
_cell.length_c   1.000
_cell.angle_alpha   90.00
_cell.angle_beta   90.00
_cell.angle_gamma   90.00
#
_symmetry.space_group_name_H-M   'P 1'
#
loop_
_entity.id
_entity.type
_entity.pdbx_description
1 polymer ?
#
loop_
_entity_poly.entity_id
_entity_poly.type
_entity_poly.pdbx_seq_one_letter_code
_entity_poly.pdbx_strand_id
1 'polypeptide(L)'
;MCIRDRLYDVRGPVVDEAARMEEDGMEILKLNIGNPYPFGFSAPQEVILDMLSNVRTSQGYSDSKGIFSARKAIMQYSQLKKLPNVTMSDIYTGNGVSELINLCMQALLNNGDEILIPSPDYPLWTATATLAGGNVVHYICDEQSDWYPDMDDIRSKITDRTKAIVIINPNNPTGAVYPKEVLEQIVQIAREHELIIFSDEIYDRLVMDGYEHTSIASLAPDLFCVTFSGLSKSHMIAGFRIGWMILSGAKNKAKGYIEGLNMLSSMRLCSNVPAQSIVQTALGGYQSVNEYIQPGGRIYEQRDYIYKALTDIPGITAVKPRAAFYIFPKIDTEKFNIMDDEQFALDFLHEKQVLLVPGKGFNWGQPDHFRVVYLPNVRQLEKATDRLREFLSTYHQR
;
A
#
# COMPACT_ATOMS: atom_id res chain seq x y z
N MET A 1 0.05 26.77 -5.54
CA MET A 1 0.30 25.57 -4.72
C MET A 1 1.79 25.25 -4.79
N CYS A 2 2.48 25.33 -3.70
CA CYS A 2 3.91 25.01 -3.67
C CYS A 2 4.03 23.50 -3.43
N ILE A 3 4.60 22.76 -4.39
CA ILE A 3 4.95 21.33 -4.25
C ILE A 3 5.86 21.10 -3.02
N ARG A 4 6.37 22.17 -2.42
CA ARG A 4 7.16 22.13 -1.18
C ARG A 4 6.35 21.87 0.09
N ASP A 5 5.02 21.92 0.03
CA ASP A 5 4.16 21.52 1.16
C ASP A 5 3.98 19.98 1.11
N ARG A 6 5.02 19.28 1.40
CA ARG A 6 5.24 17.86 1.71
C ARG A 6 4.00 16.95 1.61
N LEU A 7 3.53 16.70 0.38
CA LEU A 7 2.40 15.79 0.12
C LEU A 7 2.79 14.30 0.18
N TYR A 8 4.10 13.99 0.30
CA TYR A 8 4.60 12.61 0.22
C TYR A 8 5.87 12.42 1.07
N ASP A 9 5.70 12.44 2.39
CA ASP A 9 6.82 12.45 3.36
C ASP A 9 7.46 11.08 3.64
N VAL A 10 6.97 9.99 3.04
CA VAL A 10 7.66 8.67 3.09
C VAL A 10 9.08 8.74 2.53
N ARG A 11 9.37 9.77 1.73
CA ARG A 11 10.69 10.12 1.20
C ARG A 11 11.10 11.54 1.60
N GLY A 12 10.76 11.93 2.82
CA GLY A 12 11.01 13.26 3.36
C GLY A 12 12.43 13.43 3.94
N PRO A 13 12.61 14.43 4.82
CA PRO A 13 13.93 14.84 5.31
C PRO A 13 14.75 13.73 5.95
N VAL A 14 14.11 12.74 6.58
CA VAL A 14 14.81 11.60 7.22
C VAL A 14 15.50 10.73 6.16
N VAL A 15 14.87 10.55 4.99
CA VAL A 15 15.46 9.78 3.87
C VAL A 15 16.58 10.57 3.20
N ASP A 16 16.39 11.88 3.02
CA ASP A 16 17.40 12.77 2.42
C ASP A 16 18.65 12.80 3.31
N GLU A 17 18.47 12.89 4.63
CA GLU A 17 19.57 12.86 5.59
C GLU A 17 20.28 11.50 5.61
N ALA A 18 19.54 10.39 5.54
CA ALA A 18 20.15 9.07 5.43
C ALA A 18 21.02 8.94 4.17
N ALA A 19 20.56 9.48 3.03
CA ALA A 19 21.34 9.49 1.78
C ALA A 19 22.62 10.29 1.94
N ARG A 20 22.57 11.48 2.57
CA ARG A 20 23.75 12.29 2.87
C ARG A 20 24.75 11.56 3.76
N MET A 21 24.28 10.89 4.81
CA MET A 21 25.14 10.10 5.70
C MET A 21 25.82 8.92 4.95
N GLU A 22 25.12 8.30 3.99
CA GLU A 22 25.71 7.25 3.14
C GLU A 22 26.78 7.81 2.18
N GLU A 23 26.58 9.02 1.62
CA GLU A 23 27.61 9.73 0.84
C GLU A 23 28.86 10.02 1.66
N ASP A 24 28.69 10.28 2.96
CA ASP A 24 29.79 10.44 3.94
C ASP A 24 30.42 9.11 4.37
N GLY A 25 29.96 7.97 3.81
CA GLY A 25 30.53 6.63 4.03
C GLY A 25 29.95 5.88 5.23
N MET A 26 28.82 6.32 5.79
CA MET A 26 28.15 5.62 6.89
C MET A 26 27.28 4.46 6.36
N GLU A 27 27.28 3.36 7.07
CA GLU A 27 26.38 2.22 6.78
C GLU A 27 25.04 2.41 7.50
N ILE A 28 23.96 2.61 6.74
CA ILE A 28 22.61 2.80 7.28
C ILE A 28 21.80 1.50 7.20
N LEU A 29 21.22 1.08 8.32
CA LEU A 29 20.29 -0.03 8.37
C LEU A 29 18.89 0.45 7.97
N LYS A 30 18.43 0.07 6.79
CA LYS A 30 17.21 0.59 6.16
C LYS A 30 15.97 -0.24 6.51
N LEU A 31 15.05 0.34 7.26
CA LEU A 31 13.75 -0.25 7.63
C LEU A 31 12.57 0.59 7.08
N ASN A 32 12.80 1.35 6.01
CA ASN A 32 11.88 2.38 5.53
C ASN A 32 11.06 1.98 4.30
N ILE A 33 11.59 1.14 3.40
CA ILE A 33 10.93 0.83 2.12
C ILE A 33 10.60 -0.66 2.01
N GLY A 34 9.35 -0.97 1.68
CA GLY A 34 8.88 -2.32 1.34
C GLY A 34 9.35 -2.77 -0.04
N ASN A 35 10.66 -2.85 -0.24
CA ASN A 35 11.30 -3.36 -1.44
C ASN A 35 11.99 -4.69 -1.13
N PRO A 36 11.42 -5.84 -1.55
CA PRO A 36 11.91 -7.16 -1.13
C PRO A 36 13.28 -7.55 -1.71
N TYR A 37 13.58 -7.10 -2.94
CA TYR A 37 14.77 -7.56 -3.68
C TYR A 37 16.10 -7.33 -2.95
N PRO A 38 16.40 -6.15 -2.34
CA PRO A 38 17.64 -5.93 -1.62
C PRO A 38 17.85 -6.85 -0.41
N PHE A 39 16.77 -7.46 0.07
CA PHE A 39 16.81 -8.40 1.20
C PHE A 39 16.83 -9.86 0.78
N GLY A 40 17.12 -10.13 -0.51
CA GLY A 40 17.29 -11.48 -1.04
C GLY A 40 15.99 -12.24 -1.32
N PHE A 41 14.87 -11.52 -1.49
CA PHE A 41 13.67 -12.08 -2.06
C PHE A 41 13.69 -11.91 -3.59
N SER A 42 13.23 -12.92 -4.31
CA SER A 42 13.22 -12.90 -5.77
C SER A 42 11.92 -13.46 -6.33
N ALA A 43 11.63 -13.10 -7.57
CA ALA A 43 10.54 -13.72 -8.32
C ALA A 43 10.77 -15.21 -8.57
N PRO A 44 9.71 -16.00 -8.78
CA PRO A 44 9.84 -17.34 -9.33
C PRO A 44 10.65 -17.30 -10.63
N GLN A 45 11.56 -18.28 -10.81
CA GLN A 45 12.45 -18.32 -11.98
C GLN A 45 11.68 -18.35 -13.30
N GLU A 46 10.53 -19.02 -13.34
CA GLU A 46 9.65 -19.09 -14.52
C GLU A 46 9.19 -17.71 -14.98
N VAL A 47 8.92 -16.78 -14.05
CA VAL A 47 8.52 -15.40 -14.37
C VAL A 47 9.68 -14.64 -15.00
N ILE A 48 10.90 -14.85 -14.53
CA ILE A 48 12.11 -14.23 -15.09
C ILE A 48 12.41 -14.78 -16.49
N LEU A 49 12.32 -16.09 -16.68
CA LEU A 49 12.53 -16.74 -17.97
C LEU A 49 11.49 -16.31 -18.99
N ASP A 50 10.22 -16.18 -18.59
CA ASP A 50 9.15 -15.70 -19.44
C ASP A 50 9.39 -14.24 -19.89
N MET A 51 9.82 -13.35 -18.96
CA MET A 51 10.23 -11.99 -19.32
C MET A 51 11.32 -12.00 -20.40
N LEU A 52 12.39 -12.77 -20.20
CA LEU A 52 13.52 -12.84 -21.11
C LEU A 52 13.10 -13.37 -22.50
N SER A 53 12.21 -14.36 -22.54
CA SER A 53 11.72 -14.91 -23.81
C SER A 53 10.83 -13.94 -24.60
N ASN A 54 10.06 -13.09 -23.92
CA ASN A 54 9.13 -12.16 -24.51
C ASN A 54 9.72 -10.77 -24.83
N VAL A 55 10.91 -10.44 -24.37
CA VAL A 55 11.54 -9.13 -24.58
C VAL A 55 11.63 -8.75 -26.08
N ARG A 56 11.96 -9.70 -26.93
CA ARG A 56 12.11 -9.46 -28.38
C ARG A 56 10.80 -9.06 -29.08
N THR A 57 9.67 -9.55 -28.60
CA THR A 57 8.33 -9.29 -29.14
C THR A 57 7.61 -8.13 -28.46
N SER A 58 8.24 -7.55 -27.44
CA SER A 58 7.64 -6.48 -26.61
C SER A 58 8.11 -5.07 -26.96
N GLN A 59 8.65 -4.86 -28.19
CA GLN A 59 9.26 -3.59 -28.59
C GLN A 59 8.26 -2.52 -29.04
N GLY A 60 7.07 -2.93 -29.45
CA GLY A 60 6.01 -2.03 -29.94
C GLY A 60 5.04 -1.62 -28.84
N TYR A 61 4.25 -0.58 -29.12
CA TYR A 61 3.12 -0.23 -28.28
C TYR A 61 2.06 -1.34 -28.27
N SER A 62 1.38 -1.51 -27.14
CA SER A 62 0.20 -2.36 -27.02
C SER A 62 -1.09 -1.54 -27.00
N ASP A 63 -2.22 -2.23 -26.87
CA ASP A 63 -3.49 -1.61 -26.50
C ASP A 63 -3.31 -0.79 -25.20
N SER A 64 -3.98 0.34 -25.10
CA SER A 64 -3.88 1.25 -23.95
C SER A 64 -4.31 0.62 -22.64
N LYS A 65 -5.22 -0.34 -22.69
CA LYS A 65 -5.67 -1.10 -21.51
C LYS A 65 -4.75 -2.27 -21.16
N GLY A 66 -3.89 -2.68 -22.09
CA GLY A 66 -2.93 -3.78 -21.92
C GLY A 66 -3.12 -4.92 -22.91
N ILE A 67 -2.09 -5.78 -23.04
CA ILE A 67 -2.11 -6.92 -23.94
C ILE A 67 -3.20 -7.94 -23.56
N PHE A 68 -3.66 -8.69 -24.53
CA PHE A 68 -4.76 -9.65 -24.33
C PHE A 68 -4.46 -10.71 -23.27
N SER A 69 -3.26 -11.31 -23.26
CA SER A 69 -2.88 -12.35 -22.31
C SER A 69 -2.90 -11.84 -20.86
N ALA A 70 -2.37 -10.64 -20.61
CA ALA A 70 -2.38 -10.01 -19.31
C ALA A 70 -3.80 -9.74 -18.82
N ARG A 71 -4.63 -9.09 -19.65
CA ARG A 71 -6.02 -8.78 -19.27
C ARG A 71 -6.85 -10.04 -19.05
N LYS A 72 -6.64 -11.09 -19.85
CA LYS A 72 -7.34 -12.37 -19.67
C LYS A 72 -6.96 -13.03 -18.34
N ALA A 73 -5.67 -13.06 -18.01
CA ALA A 73 -5.20 -13.62 -16.74
C ALA A 73 -5.75 -12.83 -15.53
N ILE A 74 -5.78 -11.49 -15.62
CA ILE A 74 -6.35 -10.63 -14.59
C ILE A 74 -7.87 -10.84 -14.47
N MET A 75 -8.58 -11.02 -15.59
CA MET A 75 -10.01 -11.35 -15.59
C MET A 75 -10.28 -12.67 -14.85
N GLN A 76 -9.49 -13.71 -15.14
CA GLN A 76 -9.59 -14.99 -14.42
C GLN A 76 -9.29 -14.82 -12.92
N TYR A 77 -8.28 -14.03 -12.59
CA TYR A 77 -7.97 -13.69 -11.20
C TYR A 77 -9.15 -12.97 -10.51
N SER A 78 -9.82 -12.03 -11.20
CA SER A 78 -10.99 -11.35 -10.67
C SER A 78 -12.16 -12.30 -10.39
N GLN A 79 -12.32 -13.34 -11.19
CA GLN A 79 -13.33 -14.39 -10.97
C GLN A 79 -13.05 -15.18 -9.69
N LEU A 80 -11.79 -15.54 -9.43
CA LEU A 80 -11.39 -16.19 -8.17
C LEU A 80 -11.71 -15.32 -6.95
N LYS A 81 -11.57 -14.01 -7.08
CA LYS A 81 -11.92 -13.02 -6.05
C LYS A 81 -13.42 -12.69 -6.01
N LYS A 82 -14.23 -13.31 -6.87
CA LYS A 82 -15.70 -13.13 -6.96
C LYS A 82 -16.11 -11.68 -7.25
N LEU A 83 -15.29 -10.93 -7.99
CA LEU A 83 -15.65 -9.57 -8.40
C LEU A 83 -16.84 -9.61 -9.38
N PRO A 84 -17.89 -8.81 -9.17
CA PRO A 84 -19.11 -8.88 -9.97
C PRO A 84 -18.94 -8.19 -11.34
N ASN A 85 -19.52 -8.80 -12.36
CA ASN A 85 -19.72 -8.21 -13.69
C ASN A 85 -18.43 -7.77 -14.41
N VAL A 86 -17.30 -8.44 -14.19
CA VAL A 86 -16.01 -8.11 -14.81
C VAL A 86 -15.89 -8.76 -16.20
N THR A 87 -15.53 -7.95 -17.18
CA THR A 87 -15.20 -8.37 -18.54
C THR A 87 -13.77 -7.94 -18.94
N MET A 88 -13.28 -8.37 -20.06
CA MET A 88 -11.96 -7.95 -20.59
C MET A 88 -11.84 -6.42 -20.76
N SER A 89 -12.93 -5.73 -21.07
CA SER A 89 -12.96 -4.28 -21.28
C SER A 89 -12.84 -3.48 -19.96
N ASP A 90 -13.01 -4.13 -18.83
CA ASP A 90 -12.98 -3.51 -17.50
C ASP A 90 -11.61 -3.54 -16.84
N ILE A 91 -10.60 -4.06 -17.52
CA ILE A 91 -9.26 -4.29 -17.00
C ILE A 91 -8.25 -3.36 -17.67
N TYR A 92 -7.45 -2.70 -16.84
CA TYR A 92 -6.39 -1.79 -17.27
C TYR A 92 -5.08 -2.18 -16.59
N THR A 93 -4.04 -2.39 -17.37
CA THR A 93 -2.67 -2.54 -16.85
C THR A 93 -2.01 -1.18 -16.67
N GLY A 94 -1.10 -1.06 -15.72
CA GLY A 94 -0.38 0.18 -15.41
C GLY A 94 1.08 -0.07 -15.06
N ASN A 95 1.88 0.98 -15.14
CA ASN A 95 3.28 1.00 -14.67
C ASN A 95 3.34 0.98 -13.13
N GLY A 96 2.83 -0.12 -12.57
CA GLY A 96 2.48 -0.26 -11.16
C GLY A 96 1.13 0.37 -10.84
N VAL A 97 0.60 0.04 -9.66
CA VAL A 97 -0.67 0.59 -9.15
C VAL A 97 -0.62 2.11 -9.03
N SER A 98 0.56 2.68 -8.76
CA SER A 98 0.75 4.12 -8.58
C SER A 98 0.31 4.95 -9.79
N GLU A 99 0.56 4.49 -11.03
CA GLU A 99 0.09 5.15 -12.23
C GLU A 99 -1.44 5.11 -12.31
N LEU A 100 -2.03 3.98 -12.01
CA LEU A 100 -3.48 3.78 -12.11
C LEU A 100 -4.25 4.61 -11.07
N ILE A 101 -3.74 4.72 -9.85
CA ILE A 101 -4.29 5.62 -8.82
C ILE A 101 -4.29 7.06 -9.35
N ASN A 102 -3.17 7.51 -9.93
CA ASN A 102 -3.07 8.85 -10.48
C ASN A 102 -4.09 9.09 -11.62
N LEU A 103 -4.25 8.13 -12.54
CA LEU A 103 -5.26 8.23 -13.59
C LEU A 103 -6.69 8.30 -13.02
N CYS A 104 -6.98 7.49 -11.98
CA CYS A 104 -8.28 7.48 -11.33
C CYS A 104 -8.61 8.82 -10.67
N MET A 105 -7.66 9.41 -9.97
CA MET A 105 -7.87 10.72 -9.31
C MET A 105 -8.05 11.84 -10.33
N GLN A 106 -7.24 11.86 -11.40
CA GLN A 106 -7.37 12.83 -12.48
C GLN A 106 -8.71 12.73 -13.23
N ALA A 107 -9.23 11.52 -13.40
CA ALA A 107 -10.53 11.31 -14.07
C ALA A 107 -11.73 11.69 -13.20
N LEU A 108 -11.58 11.64 -11.86
CA LEU A 108 -12.70 11.79 -10.93
C LEU A 108 -12.83 13.21 -10.38
N LEU A 109 -11.70 13.80 -9.93
CA LEU A 109 -11.76 14.93 -9.01
C LEU A 109 -11.68 16.28 -9.75
N ASN A 110 -12.62 17.16 -9.41
CA ASN A 110 -12.57 18.57 -9.72
C ASN A 110 -12.25 19.35 -8.45
N ASN A 111 -11.96 20.64 -8.62
CA ASN A 111 -11.73 21.53 -7.49
C ASN A 111 -12.96 21.59 -6.58
N GLY A 112 -12.76 21.24 -5.31
CA GLY A 112 -13.81 21.19 -4.30
C GLY A 112 -14.49 19.83 -4.11
N ASP A 113 -14.27 18.85 -4.99
CA ASP A 113 -14.70 17.46 -4.73
C ASP A 113 -13.91 16.87 -3.57
N GLU A 114 -14.56 16.03 -2.77
CA GLU A 114 -13.97 15.39 -1.59
C GLU A 114 -13.81 13.88 -1.80
N ILE A 115 -12.75 13.34 -1.24
CA ILE A 115 -12.48 11.90 -1.20
C ILE A 115 -12.07 11.48 0.20
N LEU A 116 -12.71 10.41 0.70
CA LEU A 116 -12.36 9.81 1.99
C LEU A 116 -11.17 8.86 1.83
N ILE A 117 -10.12 9.09 2.61
CA ILE A 117 -8.89 8.27 2.61
C ILE A 117 -8.59 7.86 4.05
N PRO A 118 -8.14 6.62 4.33
CA PRO A 118 -7.83 6.21 5.71
C PRO A 118 -6.69 7.03 6.31
N SER A 119 -6.65 7.12 7.63
CA SER A 119 -5.50 7.55 8.40
C SER A 119 -5.22 6.52 9.51
N PRO A 120 -4.04 5.88 9.53
CA PRO A 120 -2.91 6.08 8.60
C PRO A 120 -3.16 5.48 7.20
N ASP A 121 -2.54 6.07 6.18
CA ASP A 121 -2.67 5.65 4.78
C ASP A 121 -1.32 5.39 4.09
N TYR A 122 -1.37 4.84 2.88
CA TYR A 122 -0.28 4.95 1.92
C TYR A 122 -0.38 6.32 1.23
N PRO A 123 0.54 7.28 1.50
CA PRO A 123 0.34 8.70 1.21
C PRO A 123 0.24 9.04 -0.28
N LEU A 124 0.48 8.09 -1.18
CA LEU A 124 0.25 8.29 -2.61
C LEU A 124 -1.22 8.64 -2.91
N TRP A 125 -2.18 8.04 -2.18
CA TRP A 125 -3.59 8.34 -2.34
C TRP A 125 -3.87 9.81 -2.04
N THR A 126 -3.38 10.30 -0.91
CA THR A 126 -3.49 11.71 -0.51
C THR A 126 -2.81 12.63 -1.51
N ALA A 127 -1.58 12.31 -1.92
CA ALA A 127 -0.82 13.13 -2.86
C ALA A 127 -1.50 13.23 -4.22
N THR A 128 -1.94 12.11 -4.80
CA THR A 128 -2.57 12.11 -6.13
C THR A 128 -3.94 12.77 -6.14
N ALA A 129 -4.74 12.60 -5.08
CA ALA A 129 -6.03 13.28 -4.95
C ALA A 129 -5.86 14.80 -4.84
N THR A 130 -4.90 15.26 -4.04
CA THR A 130 -4.58 16.69 -3.89
C THR A 130 -4.05 17.29 -5.20
N LEU A 131 -3.15 16.57 -5.90
CA LEU A 131 -2.62 17.02 -7.19
C LEU A 131 -3.68 17.08 -8.29
N ALA A 132 -4.71 16.25 -8.20
CA ALA A 132 -5.87 16.29 -9.10
C ALA A 132 -6.84 17.44 -8.78
N GLY A 133 -6.62 18.19 -7.70
CA GLY A 133 -7.47 19.32 -7.28
C GLY A 133 -8.57 18.95 -6.29
N GLY A 134 -8.62 17.71 -5.83
CA GLY A 134 -9.59 17.26 -4.81
C GLY A 134 -9.18 17.63 -3.39
N ASN A 135 -10.15 17.65 -2.51
CA ASN A 135 -9.97 17.78 -1.06
C ASN A 135 -9.93 16.39 -0.42
N VAL A 136 -8.82 16.08 0.23
CA VAL A 136 -8.69 14.83 0.99
C VAL A 136 -9.31 15.01 2.37
N VAL A 137 -10.15 14.06 2.74
CA VAL A 137 -10.77 13.98 4.07
C VAL A 137 -10.37 12.64 4.67
N HIS A 138 -9.51 12.68 5.70
CA HIS A 138 -9.03 11.46 6.34
C HIS A 138 -10.04 10.94 7.36
N TYR A 139 -10.42 9.65 7.24
CA TYR A 139 -11.13 8.94 8.30
C TYR A 139 -10.14 8.09 9.13
N ILE A 140 -10.45 7.90 10.41
CA ILE A 140 -9.55 7.25 11.35
C ILE A 140 -9.68 5.72 11.24
N CYS A 141 -8.54 5.04 11.21
CA CYS A 141 -8.42 3.63 11.54
C CYS A 141 -7.95 3.52 12.99
N ASP A 142 -8.74 2.87 13.84
CA ASP A 142 -8.52 2.88 15.29
C ASP A 142 -7.56 1.77 15.73
N GLU A 143 -6.44 2.15 16.34
CA GLU A 143 -5.45 1.22 16.89
C GLU A 143 -6.06 0.26 17.93
N GLN A 144 -6.99 0.76 18.75
CA GLN A 144 -7.64 -0.05 19.80
C GLN A 144 -8.61 -1.09 19.22
N SER A 145 -8.97 -0.94 17.95
CA SER A 145 -9.82 -1.84 17.17
C SER A 145 -9.02 -2.55 16.06
N ASP A 146 -7.80 -2.98 16.33
CA ASP A 146 -6.92 -3.66 15.37
C ASP A 146 -6.69 -2.87 14.06
N TRP A 147 -6.68 -1.55 14.13
CA TRP A 147 -6.56 -0.64 13.00
C TRP A 147 -7.73 -0.70 12.00
N TYR A 148 -8.91 -1.13 12.44
CA TYR A 148 -10.10 -1.10 11.58
C TYR A 148 -10.65 0.33 11.46
N PRO A 149 -11.25 0.65 10.29
CA PRO A 149 -11.91 1.93 10.08
C PRO A 149 -13.00 2.19 11.11
N ASP A 150 -13.03 3.41 11.65
CA ASP A 150 -14.11 3.89 12.53
C ASP A 150 -15.31 4.31 11.68
N MET A 151 -16.41 3.58 11.78
CA MET A 151 -17.62 3.80 10.98
C MET A 151 -18.34 5.10 11.34
N ASP A 152 -18.30 5.51 12.60
CA ASP A 152 -18.93 6.76 13.03
C ASP A 152 -18.11 7.96 12.54
N ASP A 153 -16.79 7.85 12.58
CA ASP A 153 -15.89 8.86 12.02
C ASP A 153 -16.08 9.00 10.51
N ILE A 154 -16.18 7.88 9.76
CA ILE A 154 -16.50 7.90 8.33
C ILE A 154 -17.80 8.64 8.07
N ARG A 155 -18.88 8.28 8.76
CA ARG A 155 -20.20 8.89 8.57
C ARG A 155 -20.20 10.39 8.87
N SER A 156 -19.48 10.80 9.91
CA SER A 156 -19.38 12.20 10.33
C SER A 156 -18.68 13.10 9.31
N LYS A 157 -17.87 12.52 8.43
CA LYS A 157 -17.01 13.22 7.46
C LYS A 157 -17.57 13.26 6.04
N ILE A 158 -18.68 12.56 5.78
CA ILE A 158 -19.33 12.59 4.48
C ILE A 158 -20.12 13.89 4.30
N THR A 159 -19.95 14.52 3.14
CA THR A 159 -20.69 15.70 2.70
C THR A 159 -21.27 15.50 1.30
N ASP A 160 -22.05 16.43 0.81
CA ASP A 160 -22.57 16.42 -0.58
C ASP A 160 -21.47 16.49 -1.65
N ARG A 161 -20.23 16.83 -1.26
CA ARG A 161 -19.08 16.89 -2.14
C ARG A 161 -18.27 15.60 -2.15
N THR A 162 -18.54 14.67 -1.25
CA THR A 162 -17.83 13.39 -1.17
C THR A 162 -18.17 12.52 -2.37
N LYS A 163 -17.17 12.12 -3.16
CA LYS A 163 -17.31 11.33 -4.38
C LYS A 163 -16.97 9.86 -4.19
N ALA A 164 -16.01 9.59 -3.32
CA ALA A 164 -15.46 8.24 -3.18
C ALA A 164 -14.89 7.99 -1.80
N ILE A 165 -14.73 6.71 -1.49
CA ILE A 165 -13.98 6.22 -0.34
C ILE A 165 -12.87 5.29 -0.80
N VAL A 166 -11.68 5.45 -0.24
CA VAL A 166 -10.51 4.61 -0.46
C VAL A 166 -10.38 3.62 0.68
N ILE A 167 -10.21 2.35 0.34
CA ILE A 167 -9.91 1.26 1.26
C ILE A 167 -8.54 0.68 0.90
N ILE A 168 -7.65 0.56 1.87
CA ILE A 168 -6.34 -0.09 1.71
C ILE A 168 -6.38 -1.36 2.56
N ASN A 169 -6.60 -2.51 1.92
CA ASN A 169 -6.78 -3.78 2.62
C ASN A 169 -6.14 -4.95 1.85
N PRO A 170 -5.11 -5.58 2.40
CA PRO A 170 -4.42 -5.30 3.67
C PRO A 170 -3.74 -3.93 3.71
N ASN A 171 -3.65 -3.35 4.91
CA ASN A 171 -3.24 -1.96 5.09
C ASN A 171 -1.72 -1.78 5.13
N ASN A 172 -1.24 -0.73 4.52
CA ASN A 172 0.06 -0.11 4.72
C ASN A 172 -0.19 1.28 5.35
N PRO A 173 0.28 1.56 6.57
CA PRO A 173 1.46 0.97 7.24
C PRO A 173 1.18 -0.10 8.32
N THR A 174 -0.06 -0.42 8.64
CA THR A 174 -0.39 -1.16 9.87
C THR A 174 -0.31 -2.68 9.75
N GLY A 175 -0.41 -3.22 8.52
CA GLY A 175 -0.54 -4.66 8.29
C GLY A 175 -1.89 -5.26 8.70
N ALA A 176 -2.89 -4.44 8.95
CA ALA A 176 -4.25 -4.87 9.27
C ALA A 176 -4.91 -5.57 8.08
N VAL A 177 -5.77 -6.55 8.38
CA VAL A 177 -6.66 -7.22 7.42
C VAL A 177 -8.08 -7.03 7.91
N TYR A 178 -8.90 -6.35 7.13
CA TYR A 178 -10.27 -6.04 7.54
C TYR A 178 -11.17 -7.26 7.36
N PRO A 179 -11.88 -7.69 8.42
CA PRO A 179 -12.82 -8.79 8.33
C PRO A 179 -14.04 -8.40 7.49
N LYS A 180 -14.76 -9.42 7.02
CA LYS A 180 -15.92 -9.24 6.13
C LYS A 180 -16.97 -8.30 6.71
N GLU A 181 -17.22 -8.40 7.99
CA GLU A 181 -18.21 -7.59 8.73
C GLU A 181 -17.88 -6.10 8.70
N VAL A 182 -16.60 -5.74 8.80
CA VAL A 182 -16.12 -4.35 8.66
C VAL A 182 -16.31 -3.87 7.23
N LEU A 183 -15.98 -4.69 6.25
CA LEU A 183 -16.16 -4.35 4.83
C LEU A 183 -17.64 -4.18 4.46
N GLU A 184 -18.53 -5.02 5.00
CA GLU A 184 -19.98 -4.91 4.79
C GLU A 184 -20.54 -3.58 5.34
N GLN A 185 -20.05 -3.10 6.49
CA GLN A 185 -20.44 -1.79 7.03
C GLN A 185 -19.98 -0.64 6.12
N ILE A 186 -18.75 -0.71 5.59
CA ILE A 186 -18.25 0.29 4.63
C ILE A 186 -19.10 0.27 3.34
N VAL A 187 -19.45 -0.92 2.82
CA VAL A 187 -20.32 -1.06 1.65
C VAL A 187 -21.68 -0.44 1.92
N GLN A 188 -22.24 -0.62 3.13
CA GLN A 188 -23.51 -0.01 3.49
C GLN A 188 -23.43 1.51 3.49
N ILE A 189 -22.38 2.10 4.08
CA ILE A 189 -22.15 3.55 4.05
C ILE A 189 -22.01 4.06 2.60
N ALA A 190 -21.19 3.38 1.80
CA ALA A 190 -20.99 3.75 0.40
C ALA A 190 -22.31 3.69 -0.41
N ARG A 191 -23.19 2.74 -0.09
CA ARG A 191 -24.53 2.62 -0.72
C ARG A 191 -25.46 3.75 -0.33
N GLU A 192 -25.50 4.11 0.95
CA GLU A 192 -26.32 5.20 1.49
C GLU A 192 -25.97 6.55 0.86
N HIS A 193 -24.70 6.75 0.51
CA HIS A 193 -24.17 8.02 -0.01
C HIS A 193 -23.74 7.97 -1.49
N GLU A 194 -24.03 6.86 -2.19
CA GLU A 194 -23.70 6.64 -3.61
C GLU A 194 -22.19 6.84 -3.93
N LEU A 195 -21.30 6.45 -3.01
CA LEU A 195 -19.86 6.63 -3.16
C LEU A 195 -19.24 5.56 -4.09
N ILE A 196 -18.24 5.98 -4.86
CA ILE A 196 -17.34 5.06 -5.54
C ILE A 196 -16.40 4.42 -4.50
N ILE A 197 -16.17 3.11 -4.60
CA ILE A 197 -15.21 2.42 -3.75
C ILE A 197 -13.91 2.19 -4.53
N PHE A 198 -12.82 2.77 -4.07
CA PHE A 198 -11.47 2.44 -4.50
C PHE A 198 -10.84 1.47 -3.50
N SER A 199 -10.44 0.28 -3.95
CA SER A 199 -9.86 -0.75 -3.09
C SER A 199 -8.43 -1.07 -3.52
N ASP A 200 -7.45 -0.67 -2.71
CA ASP A 200 -6.04 -1.04 -2.89
C ASP A 200 -5.79 -2.39 -2.21
N GLU A 201 -5.62 -3.43 -3.02
CA GLU A 201 -5.47 -4.81 -2.58
C GLU A 201 -4.09 -5.38 -2.94
N ILE A 202 -3.07 -4.51 -3.02
CA ILE A 202 -1.71 -4.92 -3.44
C ILE A 202 -1.08 -5.98 -2.53
N TYR A 203 -1.55 -6.12 -1.29
CA TYR A 203 -1.06 -7.08 -0.30
C TYR A 203 -2.00 -8.28 -0.10
N ASP A 204 -3.00 -8.48 -0.95
CA ASP A 204 -4.04 -9.50 -0.82
C ASP A 204 -3.53 -10.96 -0.69
N ARG A 205 -2.30 -11.24 -1.18
CA ARG A 205 -1.63 -12.53 -1.11
C ARG A 205 -0.61 -12.65 0.02
N LEU A 206 -0.46 -11.63 0.83
CA LEU A 206 0.53 -11.56 1.92
C LEU A 206 -0.16 -11.61 3.28
N VAL A 207 -1.17 -12.46 3.41
CA VAL A 207 -1.97 -12.62 4.62
C VAL A 207 -1.50 -13.84 5.42
N MET A 208 -1.41 -13.70 6.73
CA MET A 208 -0.80 -14.66 7.66
C MET A 208 -1.81 -15.08 8.75
N ASP A 209 -1.43 -16.05 9.59
CA ASP A 209 -2.18 -16.52 10.77
C ASP A 209 -3.58 -17.06 10.46
N GLY A 210 -3.80 -17.61 9.27
CA GLY A 210 -5.10 -18.15 8.85
C GLY A 210 -6.18 -17.10 8.58
N TYR A 211 -5.82 -15.81 8.55
CA TYR A 211 -6.71 -14.76 8.05
C TYR A 211 -6.91 -14.90 6.54
N GLU A 212 -8.07 -14.49 6.06
CA GLU A 212 -8.40 -14.50 4.64
C GLU A 212 -8.72 -13.09 4.16
N HIS A 213 -8.15 -12.73 3.01
CA HIS A 213 -8.49 -11.47 2.34
C HIS A 213 -9.82 -11.60 1.61
N THR A 214 -10.75 -10.71 1.90
CA THR A 214 -11.99 -10.52 1.13
C THR A 214 -11.90 -9.24 0.31
N SER A 215 -12.11 -9.33 -1.00
CA SER A 215 -12.23 -8.12 -1.83
C SER A 215 -13.56 -7.43 -1.53
N ILE A 216 -13.52 -6.15 -1.17
CA ILE A 216 -14.75 -5.39 -0.86
C ILE A 216 -15.70 -5.33 -2.06
N ALA A 217 -15.19 -5.32 -3.28
CA ALA A 217 -16.00 -5.33 -4.49
C ALA A 217 -16.90 -6.58 -4.61
N SER A 218 -16.48 -7.72 -4.04
CA SER A 218 -17.31 -8.93 -4.02
C SER A 218 -18.56 -8.81 -3.16
N LEU A 219 -18.59 -7.84 -2.25
CA LEU A 219 -19.70 -7.56 -1.33
C LEU A 219 -20.62 -6.44 -1.85
N ALA A 220 -20.24 -5.77 -2.95
CA ALA A 220 -20.88 -4.56 -3.45
C ALA A 220 -21.27 -4.66 -4.94
N PRO A 221 -22.10 -5.64 -5.37
CA PRO A 221 -22.44 -5.84 -6.78
C PRO A 221 -23.28 -4.70 -7.38
N ASP A 222 -23.91 -3.91 -6.55
CA ASP A 222 -24.78 -2.77 -6.87
C ASP A 222 -24.07 -1.41 -6.83
N LEU A 223 -22.79 -1.38 -6.41
CA LEU A 223 -21.96 -0.18 -6.38
C LEU A 223 -20.88 -0.24 -7.47
N PHE A 224 -20.39 0.92 -7.89
CA PHE A 224 -19.22 0.98 -8.75
C PHE A 224 -17.94 0.90 -7.92
N CYS A 225 -17.13 -0.13 -8.21
CA CYS A 225 -15.88 -0.39 -7.51
C CYS A 225 -14.69 -0.41 -8.48
N VAL A 226 -13.56 0.10 -8.04
CA VAL A 226 -12.26 0.01 -8.72
C VAL A 226 -11.29 -0.71 -7.79
N THR A 227 -10.87 -1.92 -8.17
CA THR A 227 -9.97 -2.75 -7.38
C THR A 227 -8.57 -2.73 -8.00
N PHE A 228 -7.57 -2.42 -7.19
CA PHE A 228 -6.16 -2.35 -7.60
C PHE A 228 -5.38 -3.53 -7.04
N SER A 229 -4.50 -4.10 -7.85
CA SER A 229 -3.52 -5.08 -7.42
C SER A 229 -2.33 -5.13 -8.41
N GLY A 230 -1.36 -6.00 -8.17
CA GLY A 230 -0.17 -6.09 -9.01
C GLY A 230 0.82 -7.13 -8.51
N LEU A 231 1.95 -7.24 -9.21
CA LEU A 231 2.97 -8.24 -8.92
C LEU A 231 4.10 -7.72 -8.02
N SER A 232 4.12 -6.42 -7.71
CA SER A 232 5.19 -5.77 -6.96
C SER A 232 5.50 -6.44 -5.63
N LYS A 233 4.47 -6.93 -4.93
CA LYS A 233 4.57 -7.47 -3.58
C LYS A 233 4.41 -8.98 -3.56
N SER A 234 3.40 -9.51 -4.22
CA SER A 234 3.12 -10.94 -4.27
C SER A 234 4.21 -11.75 -5.00
N HIS A 235 4.86 -11.17 -6.00
CA HIS A 235 5.92 -11.81 -6.80
C HIS A 235 7.31 -11.18 -6.62
N MET A 236 7.49 -10.28 -5.63
CA MET A 236 8.78 -9.64 -5.29
C MET A 236 9.43 -8.83 -6.44
N ILE A 237 8.64 -8.35 -7.40
CA ILE A 237 9.10 -7.66 -8.63
C ILE A 237 8.67 -6.20 -8.69
N ALA A 238 8.80 -5.48 -7.59
CA ALA A 238 8.42 -4.06 -7.53
C ALA A 238 9.09 -3.20 -8.62
N GLY A 239 10.31 -3.56 -9.04
CA GLY A 239 11.07 -2.88 -10.10
C GLY A 239 10.56 -3.14 -11.52
N PHE A 240 9.76 -4.18 -11.76
CA PHE A 240 9.20 -4.47 -13.08
C PHE A 240 8.04 -3.54 -13.45
N ARG A 241 7.48 -2.84 -12.47
CA ARG A 241 6.42 -1.86 -12.66
C ARG A 241 5.19 -2.42 -13.37
N ILE A 242 4.60 -3.47 -12.85
CA ILE A 242 3.34 -4.03 -13.34
C ILE A 242 2.27 -4.08 -12.25
N GLY A 243 1.15 -3.44 -12.53
CA GLY A 243 -0.07 -3.47 -11.75
C GLY A 243 -1.29 -3.38 -12.65
N TRP A 244 -2.46 -3.49 -12.07
CA TRP A 244 -3.73 -3.39 -12.79
C TRP A 244 -4.81 -2.80 -11.91
N MET A 245 -5.84 -2.26 -12.57
CA MET A 245 -7.12 -1.94 -11.97
C MET A 245 -8.24 -2.70 -12.67
N ILE A 246 -9.26 -3.06 -11.92
CA ILE A 246 -10.43 -3.81 -12.36
C ILE A 246 -11.68 -3.00 -12.01
N LEU A 247 -12.47 -2.65 -13.01
CA LEU A 247 -13.76 -2.00 -12.83
C LEU A 247 -14.83 -3.06 -12.64
N SER A 248 -15.67 -2.94 -11.60
CA SER A 248 -16.68 -3.93 -11.28
C SER A 248 -17.98 -3.32 -10.77
N GLY A 249 -19.03 -4.14 -10.64
CA GLY A 249 -20.32 -3.74 -10.10
C GLY A 249 -21.16 -2.87 -11.04
N ALA A 250 -21.71 -1.76 -10.54
CA ALA A 250 -22.67 -0.91 -11.24
C ALA A 250 -22.03 0.08 -12.23
N LYS A 251 -21.28 -0.40 -13.20
CA LYS A 251 -20.57 0.39 -14.22
C LYS A 251 -21.47 1.32 -15.03
N ASN A 252 -22.72 0.97 -15.19
CA ASN A 252 -23.71 1.79 -15.90
C ASN A 252 -23.94 3.17 -15.24
N LYS A 253 -23.67 3.30 -13.94
CA LYS A 253 -23.74 4.57 -13.20
C LYS A 253 -22.50 5.45 -13.40
N ALA A 254 -21.38 4.87 -13.89
CA ALA A 254 -20.08 5.54 -13.99
C ALA A 254 -19.56 5.68 -15.44
N LYS A 255 -20.46 5.74 -16.45
CA LYS A 255 -20.06 5.76 -17.88
C LYS A 255 -19.10 6.89 -18.20
N GLY A 256 -19.41 8.13 -17.80
CA GLY A 256 -18.54 9.28 -18.07
C GLY A 256 -17.17 9.15 -17.40
N TYR A 257 -17.12 8.62 -16.19
CA TYR A 257 -15.86 8.34 -15.51
C TYR A 257 -15.03 7.29 -16.26
N ILE A 258 -15.66 6.21 -16.73
CA ILE A 258 -14.99 5.16 -17.53
C ILE A 258 -14.46 5.72 -18.85
N GLU A 259 -15.20 6.64 -19.50
CA GLU A 259 -14.73 7.36 -20.70
C GLU A 259 -13.49 8.21 -20.39
N GLY A 260 -13.48 8.91 -19.28
CA GLY A 260 -12.32 9.65 -18.78
C GLY A 260 -11.09 8.75 -18.57
N LEU A 261 -11.27 7.59 -17.94
CA LEU A 261 -10.20 6.58 -17.77
C LEU A 261 -9.68 6.06 -19.10
N ASN A 262 -10.56 5.81 -20.08
CA ASN A 262 -10.18 5.39 -21.42
C ASN A 262 -9.33 6.46 -22.12
N MET A 263 -9.73 7.73 -22.01
CA MET A 263 -9.01 8.86 -22.58
C MET A 263 -7.61 8.99 -21.98
N LEU A 264 -7.51 9.04 -20.66
CA LEU A 264 -6.22 9.17 -19.95
C LEU A 264 -5.30 7.97 -20.24
N SER A 265 -5.84 6.74 -20.28
CA SER A 265 -5.07 5.56 -20.64
C SER A 265 -4.55 5.64 -22.07
N SER A 266 -5.34 6.16 -23.01
CA SER A 266 -4.94 6.35 -24.39
C SER A 266 -3.90 7.46 -24.55
N MET A 267 -4.01 8.56 -23.80
CA MET A 267 -3.03 9.66 -23.82
C MET A 267 -1.62 9.20 -23.40
N ARG A 268 -1.51 8.26 -22.47
CA ARG A 268 -0.21 7.71 -22.06
C ARG A 268 0.28 6.57 -22.99
N LEU A 269 -0.46 6.21 -24.02
CA LEU A 269 -0.25 5.12 -24.97
C LEU A 269 -0.51 3.74 -24.37
N CYS A 270 0.44 3.15 -23.65
CA CYS A 270 0.29 1.86 -22.95
C CYS A 270 1.22 1.79 -21.73
N SER A 271 1.01 0.79 -20.88
CA SER A 271 1.98 0.46 -19.82
C SER A 271 3.15 -0.36 -20.40
N ASN A 272 4.16 -0.59 -19.57
CA ASN A 272 5.36 -1.35 -19.89
C ASN A 272 5.04 -2.75 -20.48
N VAL A 273 5.20 -2.91 -21.79
CA VAL A 273 4.83 -4.14 -22.50
C VAL A 273 5.64 -5.36 -22.05
N PRO A 274 6.97 -5.29 -21.86
CA PRO A 274 7.72 -6.41 -21.30
C PRO A 274 7.17 -6.89 -19.95
N ALA A 275 6.77 -5.99 -19.07
CA ALA A 275 6.20 -6.37 -17.80
C ALA A 275 4.77 -6.93 -17.89
N GLN A 276 3.99 -6.51 -18.88
CA GLN A 276 2.67 -7.10 -19.14
C GLN A 276 2.77 -8.56 -19.59
N SER A 277 3.81 -8.92 -20.33
CA SER A 277 3.97 -10.26 -20.92
C SER A 277 4.02 -11.38 -19.87
N ILE A 278 4.50 -11.09 -18.67
CA ILE A 278 4.66 -12.08 -17.60
C ILE A 278 3.43 -12.25 -16.70
N VAL A 279 2.39 -11.45 -16.86
CA VAL A 279 1.23 -11.46 -15.95
C VAL A 279 0.54 -12.82 -15.95
N GLN A 280 0.40 -13.45 -17.12
CA GLN A 280 -0.22 -14.77 -17.22
C GLN A 280 0.58 -15.83 -16.50
N THR A 281 1.89 -15.87 -16.69
CA THR A 281 2.80 -16.82 -16.01
C THR A 281 2.81 -16.58 -14.51
N ALA A 282 2.88 -15.33 -14.09
CA ALA A 282 2.87 -14.98 -12.68
C ALA A 282 1.57 -15.38 -11.97
N LEU A 283 0.41 -15.09 -12.57
CA LEU A 283 -0.89 -15.40 -11.95
C LEU A 283 -1.25 -16.88 -12.02
N GLY A 284 -0.84 -17.58 -13.10
CA GLY A 284 -1.14 -19.00 -13.32
C GLY A 284 -0.07 -19.96 -12.82
N GLY A 285 1.14 -19.48 -12.56
CA GLY A 285 2.28 -20.29 -12.16
C GLY A 285 2.42 -20.47 -10.64
N TYR A 286 3.63 -20.81 -10.24
CA TYR A 286 3.94 -21.07 -8.85
C TYR A 286 3.87 -19.79 -7.98
N GLN A 287 3.19 -19.89 -6.85
CA GLN A 287 2.98 -18.76 -5.93
C GLN A 287 4.00 -18.83 -4.78
N SER A 288 5.25 -18.45 -5.04
CA SER A 288 6.36 -18.50 -4.07
C SER A 288 6.10 -17.70 -2.79
N VAL A 289 5.23 -16.70 -2.85
CA VAL A 289 4.82 -15.92 -1.68
C VAL A 289 4.25 -16.80 -0.56
N ASN A 290 3.59 -17.89 -0.89
CA ASN A 290 3.01 -18.81 0.09
C ASN A 290 4.07 -19.44 1.01
N GLU A 291 5.28 -19.68 0.51
CA GLU A 291 6.39 -20.19 1.33
C GLU A 291 6.88 -19.17 2.36
N TYR A 292 6.77 -17.89 2.05
CA TYR A 292 7.26 -16.82 2.93
C TYR A 292 6.31 -16.49 4.07
N ILE A 293 5.01 -16.71 3.90
CA ILE A 293 3.96 -16.26 4.83
C ILE A 293 3.41 -17.36 5.74
N GLN A 294 3.85 -18.60 5.58
CA GLN A 294 3.50 -19.71 6.45
C GLN A 294 4.47 -19.84 7.64
N PRO A 295 4.10 -20.49 8.75
CA PRO A 295 5.02 -20.81 9.83
C PRO A 295 6.31 -21.47 9.31
N GLY A 296 7.47 -20.94 9.71
CA GLY A 296 8.78 -21.32 9.19
C GLY A 296 9.22 -20.53 7.93
N GLY A 297 8.33 -19.79 7.31
CA GLY A 297 8.65 -18.89 6.19
C GLY A 297 9.30 -17.58 6.64
N ARG A 298 10.17 -17.03 5.79
CA ARG A 298 10.98 -15.86 6.16
C ARG A 298 10.18 -14.65 6.62
N ILE A 299 9.10 -14.28 5.91
CA ILE A 299 8.28 -13.11 6.26
C ILE A 299 7.55 -13.37 7.57
N TYR A 300 7.04 -14.59 7.75
CA TYR A 300 6.35 -14.98 8.97
C TYR A 300 7.26 -14.88 10.19
N GLU A 301 8.45 -15.49 10.13
CA GLU A 301 9.43 -15.49 11.23
C GLU A 301 9.95 -14.08 11.52
N GLN A 302 10.23 -13.28 10.48
CA GLN A 302 10.68 -11.90 10.63
C GLN A 302 9.60 -11.01 11.28
N ARG A 303 8.32 -11.21 10.91
CA ARG A 303 7.20 -10.51 11.54
C ARG A 303 7.07 -10.86 13.03
N ASP A 304 7.10 -12.14 13.36
CA ASP A 304 6.96 -12.59 14.75
C ASP A 304 8.13 -12.11 15.61
N TYR A 305 9.35 -12.16 15.06
CA TYR A 305 10.52 -11.63 15.72
C TYR A 305 10.37 -10.13 16.00
N ILE A 306 10.11 -9.32 14.96
CA ILE A 306 10.06 -7.86 15.13
C ILE A 306 8.93 -7.41 16.05
N TYR A 307 7.77 -8.04 15.98
CA TYR A 307 6.67 -7.76 16.89
C TYR A 307 7.07 -7.96 18.35
N LYS A 308 7.64 -9.12 18.67
CA LYS A 308 8.11 -9.43 20.01
C LYS A 308 9.23 -8.48 20.46
N ALA A 309 10.24 -8.30 19.62
CA ALA A 309 11.42 -7.50 19.95
C ALA A 309 11.07 -6.03 20.24
N LEU A 310 10.11 -5.46 19.50
CA LEU A 310 9.63 -4.09 19.72
C LEU A 310 8.77 -4.00 20.98
N THR A 311 7.83 -4.91 21.19
CA THR A 311 6.94 -4.89 22.36
C THR A 311 7.65 -5.24 23.67
N ASP A 312 8.82 -5.85 23.61
CA ASP A 312 9.71 -6.07 24.76
C ASP A 312 10.52 -4.81 25.16
N ILE A 313 10.41 -3.70 24.39
CA ILE A 313 11.03 -2.41 24.76
C ILE A 313 10.05 -1.60 25.61
N PRO A 314 10.44 -1.21 26.86
CA PRO A 314 9.55 -0.42 27.72
C PRO A 314 9.18 0.93 27.12
N GLY A 315 7.91 1.16 26.85
CA GLY A 315 7.38 2.38 26.20
C GLY A 315 7.11 2.21 24.70
N ILE A 316 7.22 0.98 24.19
CA ILE A 316 6.76 0.63 22.85
C ILE A 316 5.60 -0.36 22.95
N THR A 317 4.54 -0.10 22.22
CA THR A 317 3.42 -1.03 22.00
C THR A 317 3.17 -1.20 20.50
N ALA A 318 2.48 -2.26 20.12
CA ALA A 318 2.09 -2.45 18.72
C ALA A 318 0.93 -3.43 18.60
N VAL A 319 0.10 -3.26 17.58
CA VAL A 319 -0.81 -4.28 17.09
C VAL A 319 -0.02 -5.23 16.20
N LYS A 320 -0.19 -6.54 16.40
CA LYS A 320 0.52 -7.55 15.58
C LYS A 320 0.01 -7.51 14.14
N PRO A 321 0.87 -7.27 13.14
CA PRO A 321 0.46 -7.27 11.74
C PRO A 321 -0.06 -8.64 11.30
N ARG A 322 -1.13 -8.66 10.52
CA ARG A 322 -1.72 -9.87 9.93
C ARG A 322 -1.35 -10.06 8.47
N ALA A 323 -0.75 -9.03 7.85
CA ALA A 323 -0.37 -9.06 6.44
C ALA A 323 0.76 -8.08 6.12
N ALA A 324 1.17 -8.06 4.85
CA ALA A 324 2.17 -7.16 4.28
C ALA A 324 3.59 -7.37 4.86
N PHE A 325 4.39 -6.30 4.94
CA PHE A 325 5.78 -6.31 5.41
C PHE A 325 6.07 -5.28 6.49
N TYR A 326 5.01 -4.75 7.13
CA TYR A 326 5.07 -3.56 7.98
C TYR A 326 4.52 -3.83 9.36
N ILE A 327 5.15 -3.19 10.33
CA ILE A 327 4.59 -2.98 11.66
C ILE A 327 4.60 -1.49 11.96
N PHE A 328 3.56 -1.01 12.67
CA PHE A 328 3.35 0.39 12.98
C PHE A 328 3.25 0.57 14.51
N PRO A 329 4.40 0.50 15.21
CA PRO A 329 4.46 0.58 16.67
C PRO A 329 4.19 1.99 17.15
N LYS A 330 3.60 2.06 18.35
CA LYS A 330 3.39 3.26 19.13
C LYS A 330 4.52 3.45 20.13
N ILE A 331 4.97 4.71 20.27
CA ILE A 331 5.94 5.14 21.29
C ILE A 331 5.24 5.97 22.37
N ASP A 332 5.60 5.73 23.62
CA ASP A 332 5.11 6.50 24.77
C ASP A 332 5.68 7.93 24.72
N THR A 333 4.85 8.86 24.25
CA THR A 333 5.24 10.26 24.05
C THR A 333 5.52 11.00 25.36
N GLU A 334 4.85 10.63 26.46
CA GLU A 334 5.09 11.25 27.77
C GLU A 334 6.43 10.79 28.34
N LYS A 335 6.69 9.48 28.27
CA LYS A 335 7.93 8.89 28.78
C LYS A 335 9.18 9.44 28.09
N PHE A 336 9.14 9.64 26.79
CA PHE A 336 10.28 10.06 25.99
C PHE A 336 10.23 11.53 25.58
N ASN A 337 9.22 12.28 26.03
CA ASN A 337 8.97 13.68 25.68
C ASN A 337 8.88 13.91 24.17
N ILE A 338 8.20 13.00 23.43
CA ILE A 338 8.08 13.11 21.98
C ILE A 338 7.06 14.19 21.62
N MET A 339 7.52 15.20 20.91
CA MET A 339 6.70 16.30 20.38
C MET A 339 6.63 16.28 18.85
N ASP A 340 7.63 15.71 18.20
CA ASP A 340 7.75 15.58 16.74
C ASP A 340 8.36 14.21 16.38
N ASP A 341 7.59 13.36 15.71
CA ASP A 341 8.00 12.03 15.31
C ASP A 341 9.05 12.03 14.18
N GLU A 342 9.14 13.11 13.35
CA GLU A 342 10.20 13.28 12.37
C GLU A 342 11.53 13.58 13.08
N GLN A 343 11.52 14.47 14.09
CA GLN A 343 12.72 14.74 14.86
C GLN A 343 13.19 13.49 15.61
N PHE A 344 12.26 12.72 16.19
CA PHE A 344 12.59 11.42 16.78
C PHE A 344 13.30 10.49 15.79
N ALA A 345 12.77 10.38 14.55
CA ALA A 345 13.36 9.55 13.52
C ALA A 345 14.75 10.05 13.07
N LEU A 346 14.96 11.37 13.00
CA LEU A 346 16.25 11.99 12.69
C LEU A 346 17.27 11.74 13.79
N ASP A 347 16.90 11.94 15.06
CA ASP A 347 17.79 11.71 16.20
C ASP A 347 18.22 10.24 16.26
N PHE A 348 17.29 9.32 16.04
CA PHE A 348 17.60 7.88 16.00
C PHE A 348 18.50 7.52 14.79
N LEU A 349 18.27 8.12 13.63
CA LEU A 349 19.11 7.95 12.45
C LEU A 349 20.55 8.43 12.72
N HIS A 350 20.73 9.62 13.27
CA HIS A 350 22.04 10.20 13.56
C HIS A 350 22.82 9.39 14.59
N GLU A 351 22.15 9.01 15.67
CA GLU A 351 22.84 8.35 16.79
C GLU A 351 23.09 6.86 16.53
N LYS A 352 22.16 6.19 15.84
CA LYS A 352 22.19 4.72 15.71
C LYS A 352 22.26 4.20 14.27
N GLN A 353 22.26 5.06 13.27
CA GLN A 353 22.33 4.70 11.84
C GLN A 353 21.25 3.68 11.44
N VAL A 354 20.00 3.90 11.91
CA VAL A 354 18.82 3.12 11.56
C VAL A 354 17.78 4.05 10.95
N LEU A 355 17.33 3.72 9.76
CA LEU A 355 16.33 4.50 9.02
C LEU A 355 14.95 3.85 9.14
N LEU A 356 14.01 4.54 9.79
CA LEU A 356 12.59 4.21 9.85
C LEU A 356 11.75 5.37 9.28
N VAL A 357 10.43 5.20 9.21
CA VAL A 357 9.54 6.26 8.71
C VAL A 357 8.64 6.74 9.83
N PRO A 358 8.62 8.06 10.15
CA PRO A 358 7.73 8.63 11.16
C PRO A 358 6.25 8.48 10.76
N GLY A 359 5.35 8.47 11.74
CA GLY A 359 3.92 8.28 11.56
C GLY A 359 3.28 9.33 10.67
N LYS A 360 3.73 10.59 10.78
CA LYS A 360 3.24 11.68 9.94
C LYS A 360 3.46 11.44 8.44
N GLY A 361 4.46 10.64 8.06
CA GLY A 361 4.66 10.22 6.68
C GLY A 361 3.54 9.33 6.12
N PHE A 362 2.62 8.87 6.96
CA PHE A 362 1.41 8.13 6.63
C PHE A 362 0.13 8.90 6.97
N ASN A 363 0.22 10.22 7.05
CA ASN A 363 -0.89 11.10 7.43
C ASN A 363 -1.50 10.75 8.80
N TRP A 364 -0.69 10.19 9.71
CA TRP A 364 -1.08 9.97 11.09
C TRP A 364 -0.95 11.29 11.87
N GLY A 365 -2.02 11.66 12.58
CA GLY A 365 -2.15 12.99 13.17
C GLY A 365 -1.47 13.16 14.55
N GLN A 366 -0.90 12.08 15.12
CA GLN A 366 -0.22 12.13 16.43
C GLN A 366 1.27 11.79 16.24
N PRO A 367 2.19 12.41 17.01
CA PRO A 367 3.63 12.16 16.90
C PRO A 367 4.06 10.89 17.68
N ASP A 368 3.22 9.87 17.72
CA ASP A 368 3.37 8.72 18.61
C ASP A 368 3.57 7.39 17.88
N HIS A 369 3.71 7.39 16.54
CA HIS A 369 3.92 6.17 15.77
C HIS A 369 5.09 6.30 14.79
N PHE A 370 5.63 5.14 14.41
CA PHE A 370 6.59 5.02 13.32
C PHE A 370 6.42 3.68 12.62
N ARG A 371 6.79 3.60 11.34
CA ARG A 371 6.72 2.34 10.59
C ARG A 371 8.08 1.66 10.50
N VAL A 372 8.08 0.35 10.74
CA VAL A 372 9.22 -0.55 10.52
C VAL A 372 8.88 -1.57 9.44
N VAL A 373 9.78 -1.73 8.48
CA VAL A 373 9.73 -2.79 7.47
C VAL A 373 10.47 -4.01 7.99
N TYR A 374 9.85 -5.18 8.02
CA TYR A 374 10.47 -6.42 8.52
C TYR A 374 10.96 -7.37 7.41
N LEU A 375 11.42 -6.82 6.28
CA LEU A 375 12.06 -7.57 5.19
C LEU A 375 13.54 -7.96 5.44
N PRO A 376 14.33 -7.19 6.22
CA PRO A 376 15.66 -7.61 6.63
C PRO A 376 15.63 -8.94 7.38
N ASN A 377 16.71 -9.73 7.30
CA ASN A 377 16.78 -10.98 8.05
C ASN A 377 16.77 -10.74 9.58
N VAL A 378 16.49 -11.80 10.35
CA VAL A 378 16.35 -11.70 11.82
C VAL A 378 17.56 -11.06 12.49
N ARG A 379 18.79 -11.34 12.05
CA ARG A 379 20.02 -10.73 12.62
C ARG A 379 20.07 -9.22 12.39
N GLN A 380 19.60 -8.75 11.23
CA GLN A 380 19.54 -7.30 10.95
C GLN A 380 18.44 -6.64 11.77
N LEU A 381 17.29 -7.31 11.93
CA LEU A 381 16.20 -6.84 12.77
C LEU A 381 16.61 -6.80 14.26
N GLU A 382 17.35 -7.82 14.74
CA GLU A 382 17.93 -7.85 16.08
C GLU A 382 18.85 -6.65 16.31
N LYS A 383 19.79 -6.43 15.39
CA LYS A 383 20.69 -5.28 15.46
C LYS A 383 19.93 -3.94 15.50
N ALA A 384 18.84 -3.82 14.75
CA ALA A 384 18.01 -2.60 14.75
C ALA A 384 17.26 -2.41 16.07
N THR A 385 16.66 -3.46 16.61
CA THR A 385 15.88 -3.40 17.85
C THR A 385 16.77 -3.22 19.07
N ASP A 386 17.99 -3.78 19.09
CA ASP A 386 18.97 -3.53 20.16
C ASP A 386 19.45 -2.08 20.14
N ARG A 387 19.71 -1.51 18.96
CA ARG A 387 20.01 -0.08 18.82
C ARG A 387 18.88 0.81 19.29
N LEU A 388 17.63 0.44 18.97
CA LEU A 388 16.45 1.20 19.44
C LEU A 388 16.30 1.11 20.95
N ARG A 389 16.49 -0.08 21.54
CA ARG A 389 16.45 -0.27 23.01
C ARG A 389 17.51 0.56 23.71
N GLU A 390 18.75 0.52 23.20
CA GLU A 390 19.85 1.33 23.73
C GLU A 390 19.54 2.83 23.63
N PHE A 391 19.08 3.29 22.46
CA PHE A 391 18.72 4.68 22.23
C PHE A 391 17.64 5.14 23.22
N LEU A 392 16.54 4.41 23.33
CA LEU A 392 15.43 4.75 24.20
C LEU A 392 15.75 4.65 25.71
N SER A 393 16.84 3.99 26.08
CA SER A 393 17.23 3.89 27.50
C SER A 393 17.62 5.25 28.11
N THR A 394 18.04 6.20 27.29
CA THR A 394 18.50 7.54 27.74
C THR A 394 17.87 8.69 26.95
N TYR A 395 17.07 8.37 25.94
CA TYR A 395 16.50 9.38 25.04
C TYR A 395 15.33 10.12 25.68
N HIS A 396 15.38 11.45 25.59
CA HIS A 396 14.26 12.37 25.75
C HIS A 396 14.39 13.44 24.68
N GLN A 397 13.34 13.65 23.89
CA GLN A 397 13.35 14.68 22.86
C GLN A 397 13.48 16.07 23.52
N ARG A 398 14.33 16.92 22.94
CA ARG A 398 14.67 18.24 23.50
C ARG A 398 13.90 19.36 22.80
#